data_e3813f27462d3a275adc378cd09a5776
#
_entry.id   e3813f27462d3a275adc378cd09a5776
#
_cell.length_a   1.000
_cell.length_b   1.000
_cell.length_c   1.000
_cell.angle_alpha   90.00
_cell.angle_beta   90.00
_cell.angle_gamma   90.00
#
_symmetry.space_group_name_H-M   'P 1'
#
loop_
_entity.id
_entity.type
_entity.pdbx_description
1 polymer ?
#
loop_
_entity_poly.entity_id
_entity_poly.type
_entity_poly.pdbx_seq_one_letter_code
_entity_poly.pdbx_strand_id
1 'polypeptide(L)'
;MGLMHVVVMGVTGSGKTTVAKGIAQARQLEFIDGDDLHPAASVAKMSAGTPLTDEDRWPWLDLVGEWLQERPRAVVACSALKREYRDRLRAMAPGTVFIHLAAPHSVLAARVEKRLTDEGHFAGPDLLASQFEALQPLGFDEPGGVIDVSTASPTEVMEVALELVDALDV
;
A
#
# COMPACT_ATOMS: atom_id res chain seq x y z
N MET A 1 0.17 1.81 25.12
CA MET A 1 0.40 1.00 23.90
C MET A 1 1.65 1.50 23.21
N GLY A 2 2.46 0.59 22.68
CA GLY A 2 3.69 0.94 22.00
C GLY A 2 3.49 1.53 20.60
N LEU A 3 4.61 1.79 19.93
CA LEU A 3 4.58 2.25 18.54
C LEU A 3 4.07 1.14 17.63
N MET A 4 3.25 1.50 16.64
CA MET A 4 2.77 0.58 15.61
C MET A 4 2.64 1.33 14.30
N HIS A 5 3.49 1.00 13.34
CA HIS A 5 3.43 1.59 12.00
C HIS A 5 3.23 0.47 10.99
N VAL A 6 2.13 0.55 10.25
CA VAL A 6 1.75 -0.46 9.25
C VAL A 6 1.63 0.21 7.88
N VAL A 7 2.22 -0.42 6.88
CA VAL A 7 1.99 -0.06 5.48
C VAL A 7 1.29 -1.23 4.80
N VAL A 8 0.10 -1.00 4.29
CA VAL A 8 -0.61 -1.97 3.47
C VAL A 8 -0.21 -1.71 2.03
N MET A 9 0.53 -2.63 1.44
CA MET A 9 1.14 -2.47 0.12
C MET A 9 0.55 -3.42 -0.92
N GLY A 10 0.81 -3.11 -2.16
CA GLY A 10 0.40 -3.91 -3.31
C GLY A 10 0.13 -3.04 -4.52
N VAL A 11 -0.15 -3.69 -5.64
CA VAL A 11 -0.49 -2.99 -6.88
C VAL A 11 -1.93 -2.47 -6.84
N THR A 12 -2.27 -1.62 -7.82
CA THR A 12 -3.65 -1.12 -7.95
C THR A 12 -4.66 -2.28 -8.04
N GLY A 13 -5.81 -2.10 -7.44
CA GLY A 13 -6.87 -3.13 -7.44
C GLY A 13 -6.73 -4.20 -6.37
N SER A 14 -5.67 -4.19 -5.57
CA SER A 14 -5.45 -5.22 -4.54
C SER A 14 -6.27 -5.02 -3.26
N GLY A 15 -6.90 -3.85 -3.08
CA GLY A 15 -7.74 -3.57 -1.92
C GLY A 15 -7.03 -2.89 -0.75
N LYS A 16 -5.89 -2.26 -0.99
CA LYS A 16 -5.07 -1.62 0.05
C LYS A 16 -5.87 -0.65 0.94
N THR A 17 -6.59 0.26 0.33
CA THR A 17 -7.32 1.28 1.07
C THR A 17 -8.39 0.68 1.99
N THR A 18 -9.16 -0.28 1.49
CA THR A 18 -10.19 -0.97 2.27
C THR A 18 -9.60 -1.70 3.47
N VAL A 19 -8.52 -2.45 3.24
CA VAL A 19 -7.85 -3.20 4.31
C VAL A 19 -7.21 -2.25 5.32
N ALA A 20 -6.53 -1.22 4.86
CA ALA A 20 -5.88 -0.23 5.75
C ALA A 20 -6.92 0.48 6.64
N LYS A 21 -8.03 0.91 6.08
CA LYS A 21 -9.13 1.53 6.84
C LYS A 21 -9.71 0.56 7.88
N GLY A 22 -9.90 -0.70 7.49
CA GLY A 22 -10.41 -1.72 8.40
C GLY A 22 -9.47 -1.99 9.57
N ILE A 23 -8.16 -2.04 9.32
CA ILE A 23 -7.15 -2.18 10.37
C ILE A 23 -7.20 -0.97 11.31
N ALA A 24 -7.23 0.23 10.75
CA ALA A 24 -7.29 1.46 11.52
C ALA A 24 -8.48 1.47 12.48
N GLN A 25 -9.66 1.13 11.98
CA GLN A 25 -10.88 1.11 12.76
C GLN A 25 -10.84 0.03 13.84
N ALA A 26 -10.39 -1.18 13.50
CA ALA A 26 -10.39 -2.31 14.42
C ALA A 26 -9.33 -2.21 15.51
N ARG A 27 -8.22 -1.51 15.26
CA ARG A 27 -7.07 -1.46 16.18
C ARG A 27 -6.73 -0.05 16.66
N GLN A 28 -7.59 0.93 16.38
CA GLN A 28 -7.43 2.32 16.82
C GLN A 28 -6.09 2.91 16.35
N LEU A 29 -5.83 2.76 15.04
CA LEU A 29 -4.71 3.40 14.37
C LEU A 29 -5.23 4.59 13.55
N GLU A 30 -4.42 5.63 13.42
CA GLU A 30 -4.71 6.70 12.47
C GLU A 30 -4.45 6.21 11.05
N PHE A 31 -5.28 6.64 10.10
CA PHE A 31 -5.20 6.20 8.71
C PHE A 31 -5.00 7.37 7.77
N ILE A 32 -4.18 7.18 6.74
CA ILE A 32 -4.18 8.00 5.54
C ILE A 32 -3.98 7.11 4.30
N ASP A 33 -4.56 7.53 3.18
CA ASP A 33 -4.22 6.97 1.88
C ASP A 33 -2.93 7.67 1.41
N GLY A 34 -1.88 6.90 1.16
CA GLY A 34 -0.60 7.46 0.73
C GLY A 34 -0.69 8.24 -0.58
N ASP A 35 -1.66 7.90 -1.44
CA ASP A 35 -1.86 8.64 -2.68
C ASP A 35 -2.24 10.10 -2.45
N ASP A 36 -2.87 10.42 -1.32
CA ASP A 36 -3.23 11.79 -0.96
C ASP A 36 -2.03 12.66 -0.60
N LEU A 37 -0.86 12.06 -0.42
CA LEU A 37 0.37 12.76 -0.06
C LEU A 37 1.27 13.09 -1.25
N HIS A 38 0.86 12.76 -2.48
CA HIS A 38 1.67 13.09 -3.66
C HIS A 38 1.82 14.61 -3.81
N PRO A 39 3.05 15.09 -4.07
CA PRO A 39 3.27 16.50 -4.42
C PRO A 39 2.48 16.90 -5.67
N ALA A 40 2.15 18.17 -5.78
CA ALA A 40 1.38 18.71 -6.92
C ALA A 40 2.01 18.35 -8.27
N ALA A 41 3.33 18.38 -8.39
CA ALA A 41 4.03 18.02 -9.62
C ALA A 41 3.78 16.55 -10.02
N SER A 42 3.75 15.65 -9.04
CA SER A 42 3.45 14.23 -9.28
C SER A 42 2.00 14.01 -9.66
N VAL A 43 1.08 14.73 -9.01
CA VAL A 43 -0.34 14.69 -9.36
C VAL A 43 -0.56 15.15 -10.81
N ALA A 44 0.12 16.22 -11.22
CA ALA A 44 0.04 16.73 -12.59
C ALA A 44 0.54 15.69 -13.61
N LYS A 45 1.64 15.01 -13.33
CA LYS A 45 2.16 13.94 -14.19
C LYS A 45 1.17 12.79 -14.32
N MET A 46 0.63 12.32 -13.20
CA MET A 46 -0.33 11.22 -13.19
C MET A 46 -1.60 11.59 -13.95
N SER A 47 -2.10 12.81 -13.80
CA SER A 47 -3.27 13.30 -14.51
C SER A 47 -3.05 13.40 -16.03
N ALA A 48 -1.81 13.67 -16.45
CA ALA A 48 -1.41 13.72 -17.84
C ALA A 48 -1.08 12.34 -18.43
N GLY A 49 -1.15 11.28 -17.62
CA GLY A 49 -0.78 9.94 -18.06
C GLY A 49 0.72 9.68 -18.09
N THR A 50 1.53 10.57 -17.53
CA THR A 50 2.98 10.43 -17.49
C THR A 50 3.39 9.59 -16.30
N PRO A 51 4.14 8.48 -16.49
CA PRO A 51 4.62 7.67 -15.38
C PRO A 51 5.55 8.45 -14.44
N LEU A 52 5.46 8.15 -13.16
CA LEU A 52 6.38 8.71 -12.17
C LEU A 52 7.71 7.98 -12.22
N THR A 53 8.80 8.74 -12.15
CA THR A 53 10.16 8.20 -11.99
C THR A 53 10.45 7.93 -10.53
N ASP A 54 11.58 7.26 -10.24
CA ASP A 54 12.03 7.07 -8.85
C ASP A 54 12.30 8.43 -8.19
N GLU A 55 12.88 9.38 -8.94
CA GLU A 55 13.14 10.73 -8.45
C GLU A 55 11.87 11.47 -8.07
N ASP A 56 10.78 11.25 -8.80
CA ASP A 56 9.46 11.80 -8.45
C ASP A 56 8.92 11.20 -7.15
N ARG A 57 9.24 9.93 -6.89
CA ARG A 57 8.72 9.19 -5.74
C ARG A 57 9.42 9.50 -4.42
N TRP A 58 10.72 9.85 -4.45
CA TRP A 58 11.45 10.09 -3.21
C TRP A 58 10.81 11.16 -2.31
N PRO A 59 10.44 12.34 -2.82
CA PRO A 59 9.73 13.33 -1.99
C PRO A 59 8.39 12.84 -1.46
N TRP A 60 7.66 12.06 -2.24
CA TRP A 60 6.39 11.45 -1.82
C TRP A 60 6.60 10.45 -0.69
N LEU A 61 7.58 9.56 -0.82
CA LEU A 61 7.90 8.59 0.21
C LEU A 61 8.36 9.28 1.51
N ASP A 62 9.07 10.38 1.39
CA ASP A 62 9.44 11.19 2.55
C ASP A 62 8.22 11.74 3.27
N LEU A 63 7.22 12.22 2.53
CA LEU A 63 5.97 12.69 3.13
C LEU A 63 5.21 11.56 3.82
N VAL A 64 5.18 10.37 3.23
CA VAL A 64 4.57 9.19 3.86
C VAL A 64 5.32 8.83 5.14
N GLY A 65 6.65 8.80 5.08
CA GLY A 65 7.49 8.51 6.25
C GLY A 65 7.32 9.52 7.37
N GLU A 66 7.28 10.79 7.03
CA GLU A 66 7.02 11.88 8.00
C GLU A 66 5.66 11.72 8.66
N TRP A 67 4.64 11.41 7.88
CA TRP A 67 3.29 11.20 8.41
C TRP A 67 3.26 10.04 9.41
N LEU A 68 3.93 8.93 9.13
CA LEU A 68 4.09 7.81 10.07
C LEU A 68 4.87 8.24 11.32
N GLN A 69 5.99 8.93 11.13
CA GLN A 69 6.88 9.33 12.20
C GLN A 69 6.20 10.25 13.23
N GLU A 70 5.28 11.08 12.78
CA GLU A 70 4.56 12.03 13.63
C GLU A 70 3.47 11.38 14.48
N ARG A 71 3.15 10.11 14.26
CA ARG A 71 2.07 9.39 14.92
C ARG A 71 2.57 8.11 15.59
N PRO A 72 2.18 7.85 16.84
CA PRO A 72 2.64 6.64 17.52
C PRO A 72 1.98 5.38 16.97
N ARG A 73 0.75 5.46 16.50
CA ARG A 73 0.01 4.31 15.96
C ARG A 73 -0.71 4.72 14.69
N ALA A 74 -0.24 4.18 13.56
CA ALA A 74 -0.71 4.63 12.26
C ALA A 74 -0.64 3.53 11.20
N VAL A 75 -1.54 3.61 10.22
CA VAL A 75 -1.53 2.74 9.04
C VAL A 75 -1.71 3.58 7.77
N VAL A 76 -0.90 3.27 6.76
CA VAL A 76 -0.93 3.93 5.45
C VAL A 76 -1.22 2.88 4.38
N ALA A 77 -2.10 3.22 3.44
CA ALA A 77 -2.22 2.48 2.19
C ALA A 77 -1.23 3.09 1.19
N CYS A 78 -0.21 2.33 0.81
CA CYS A 78 0.86 2.82 -0.06
C CYS A 78 1.38 1.67 -0.92
N SER A 79 1.49 1.86 -2.21
CA SER A 79 1.94 0.80 -3.12
C SER A 79 3.27 0.16 -2.69
N ALA A 80 4.28 0.96 -2.31
CA ALA A 80 5.57 0.52 -1.76
C ALA A 80 6.19 -0.66 -2.54
N LEU A 81 6.17 -0.56 -3.87
CA LEU A 81 6.44 -1.69 -4.77
C LEU A 81 7.88 -2.17 -4.75
N LYS A 82 8.85 -1.27 -4.62
CA LYS A 82 10.27 -1.63 -4.61
C LYS A 82 10.81 -1.69 -3.19
N ARG A 83 11.77 -2.59 -2.99
CA ARG A 83 12.41 -2.69 -1.68
C ARG A 83 13.04 -1.37 -1.24
N GLU A 84 13.67 -0.65 -2.14
CA GLU A 84 14.29 0.64 -1.81
C GLU A 84 13.28 1.70 -1.35
N TYR A 85 12.03 1.62 -1.84
CA TYR A 85 10.95 2.47 -1.33
C TYR A 85 10.62 2.12 0.12
N ARG A 86 10.54 0.82 0.42
CA ARG A 86 10.26 0.32 1.77
C ARG A 86 11.41 0.63 2.74
N ASP A 87 12.64 0.49 2.27
CA ASP A 87 13.82 0.83 3.07
C ASP A 87 13.81 2.30 3.47
N ARG A 88 13.39 3.18 2.55
CA ARG A 88 13.28 4.60 2.83
C ARG A 88 12.25 4.88 3.92
N LEU A 89 11.10 4.23 3.86
CA LEU A 89 10.07 4.35 4.89
C LEU A 89 10.57 3.83 6.25
N ARG A 90 11.24 2.68 6.26
CA ARG A 90 11.83 2.12 7.49
C ARG A 90 12.92 2.99 8.09
N ALA A 91 13.68 3.69 7.26
CA ALA A 91 14.70 4.63 7.75
C ALA A 91 14.07 5.79 8.53
N MET A 92 12.90 6.24 8.11
CA MET A 92 12.18 7.35 8.75
C MET A 92 11.32 6.89 9.93
N ALA A 93 10.70 5.73 9.81
CA ALA A 93 9.86 5.14 10.85
C ALA A 93 10.33 3.70 11.12
N PRO A 94 11.39 3.52 11.92
CA PRO A 94 11.93 2.20 12.24
C PRO A 94 10.86 1.31 12.88
N GLY A 95 10.86 0.03 12.51
CA GLY A 95 9.86 -0.91 13.00
C GLY A 95 8.57 -0.96 12.18
N THR A 96 8.48 -0.18 11.10
CA THR A 96 7.34 -0.25 10.19
C THR A 96 7.22 -1.66 9.61
N VAL A 97 6.01 -2.22 9.70
CA VAL A 97 5.70 -3.54 9.14
C VAL A 97 4.88 -3.37 7.86
N PHE A 98 5.09 -4.29 6.92
CA PHE A 98 4.43 -4.23 5.61
C PHE A 98 3.49 -5.43 5.44
N ILE A 99 2.26 -5.15 5.06
CA ILE A 99 1.28 -6.18 4.72
C ILE A 99 1.04 -6.10 3.22
N HIS A 100 1.50 -7.11 2.49
CA HIS A 100 1.40 -7.17 1.04
C HIS A 100 0.16 -7.93 0.62
N LEU A 101 -0.77 -7.23 -0.03
CA LEU A 101 -1.96 -7.84 -0.63
C LEU A 101 -1.60 -8.30 -2.04
N ALA A 102 -1.41 -9.60 -2.23
CA ALA A 102 -0.91 -10.18 -3.47
C ALA A 102 -1.94 -11.02 -4.20
N ALA A 103 -1.93 -10.95 -5.52
CA ALA A 103 -2.72 -11.82 -6.37
C ALA A 103 -2.07 -11.90 -7.76
N PRO A 104 -2.39 -12.94 -8.57
CA PRO A 104 -1.91 -13.00 -9.95
C PRO A 104 -2.39 -11.81 -10.77
N HIS A 105 -1.59 -11.42 -11.77
CA HIS A 105 -1.90 -10.30 -12.66
C HIS A 105 -3.31 -10.42 -13.27
N SER A 106 -3.68 -11.62 -13.74
CA SER A 106 -4.99 -11.87 -14.36
C SER A 106 -6.16 -11.54 -13.45
N VAL A 107 -6.05 -11.85 -12.16
CA VAL A 107 -7.09 -11.58 -11.17
C VAL A 107 -7.24 -10.08 -10.96
N LEU A 108 -6.13 -9.37 -10.81
CA LEU A 108 -6.15 -7.92 -10.56
C LEU A 108 -6.52 -7.15 -11.83
N ALA A 109 -6.13 -7.63 -13.01
CA ALA A 109 -6.54 -7.05 -14.28
C ALA A 109 -8.07 -7.06 -14.43
N ALA A 110 -8.72 -8.17 -14.08
CA ALA A 110 -10.18 -8.26 -14.12
C ALA A 110 -10.84 -7.28 -13.15
N ARG A 111 -10.28 -7.11 -11.95
CA ARG A 111 -10.78 -6.15 -10.95
C ARG A 111 -10.64 -4.71 -11.42
N VAL A 112 -9.50 -4.37 -12.02
CA VAL A 112 -9.24 -3.02 -12.56
C VAL A 112 -10.20 -2.72 -13.69
N GLU A 113 -10.42 -3.65 -14.61
CA GLU A 113 -11.38 -3.52 -15.71
C GLU A 113 -12.79 -3.24 -15.20
N LYS A 114 -13.22 -4.02 -14.21
CA LYS A 114 -14.53 -3.83 -13.59
C LYS A 114 -14.68 -2.44 -12.96
N ARG A 115 -13.66 -1.95 -12.27
CA ARG A 115 -13.67 -0.61 -11.67
C ARG A 115 -13.76 0.50 -12.71
N LEU A 116 -13.07 0.34 -13.85
CA LEU A 116 -13.17 1.29 -14.96
C LEU A 116 -14.58 1.36 -15.51
N THR A 117 -15.23 0.20 -15.66
CA THR A 117 -16.58 0.09 -16.19
C THR A 117 -17.65 0.61 -15.21
N ASP A 118 -17.56 0.20 -13.95
CA ASP A 118 -18.59 0.45 -12.95
C ASP A 118 -18.43 1.80 -12.25
N GLU A 119 -17.21 2.24 -12.01
CA GLU A 119 -16.91 3.39 -11.16
C GLU A 119 -16.19 4.54 -11.89
N GLY A 120 -15.80 4.34 -13.15
CA GLY A 120 -15.12 5.36 -13.94
C GLY A 120 -13.73 5.75 -13.43
N HIS A 121 -13.06 4.87 -12.72
CA HIS A 121 -11.70 5.12 -12.26
C HIS A 121 -10.71 5.26 -13.42
N PHE A 122 -9.78 6.20 -13.30
CA PHE A 122 -8.79 6.46 -14.35
C PHE A 122 -7.59 5.48 -14.31
N ALA A 123 -7.41 4.73 -13.24
CA ALA A 123 -6.32 3.75 -13.10
C ALA A 123 -6.63 2.52 -13.96
N GLY A 124 -6.03 2.44 -15.14
CA GLY A 124 -6.31 1.41 -16.13
C GLY A 124 -5.29 0.26 -16.14
N PRO A 125 -5.44 -0.64 -17.13
CA PRO A 125 -4.54 -1.81 -17.30
C PRO A 125 -3.07 -1.46 -17.46
N ASP A 126 -2.75 -0.32 -18.08
CA ASP A 126 -1.36 0.12 -18.29
C ASP A 126 -0.68 0.44 -16.96
N LEU A 127 -1.40 1.06 -16.03
CA LEU A 127 -0.88 1.34 -14.69
C LEU A 127 -0.62 0.01 -13.95
N LEU A 128 -1.54 -0.93 -14.03
CA LEU A 128 -1.39 -2.23 -13.39
C LEU A 128 -0.15 -2.96 -13.92
N ALA A 129 0.03 -2.99 -15.26
CA ALA A 129 1.17 -3.63 -15.88
C ALA A 129 2.49 -3.02 -15.40
N SER A 130 2.58 -1.68 -15.37
CA SER A 130 3.79 -0.98 -14.93
C SER A 130 4.07 -1.24 -13.45
N GLN A 131 3.04 -1.33 -12.62
CA GLN A 131 3.20 -1.64 -11.19
C GLN A 131 3.68 -3.07 -10.98
N PHE A 132 3.20 -4.05 -11.74
CA PHE A 132 3.71 -5.41 -11.68
C PHE A 132 5.18 -5.50 -12.09
N GLU A 133 5.61 -4.74 -13.08
CA GLU A 133 7.02 -4.65 -13.47
C GLU A 133 7.89 -4.11 -12.34
N ALA A 134 7.39 -3.13 -11.61
CA ALA A 134 8.12 -2.50 -10.51
C ALA A 134 8.09 -3.33 -9.22
N LEU A 135 7.09 -4.19 -9.05
CA LEU A 135 6.86 -4.94 -7.82
C LEU A 135 8.04 -5.87 -7.48
N GLN A 136 8.60 -5.66 -6.31
CA GLN A 136 9.56 -6.55 -5.68
C GLN A 136 8.90 -7.13 -4.44
N PRO A 137 8.65 -8.45 -4.38
CA PRO A 137 8.00 -9.06 -3.22
C PRO A 137 8.77 -8.82 -1.93
N LEU A 138 8.06 -8.91 -0.79
CA LEU A 138 8.71 -8.79 0.52
C LEU A 138 9.79 -9.87 0.68
N GLY A 139 10.98 -9.43 1.12
CA GLY A 139 12.05 -10.35 1.49
C GLY A 139 11.79 -10.99 2.85
N PHE A 140 12.43 -12.13 3.11
CA PHE A 140 12.31 -12.84 4.40
C PHE A 140 12.78 -12.00 5.59
N ASP A 141 13.67 -11.04 5.34
CA ASP A 141 14.20 -10.14 6.34
C ASP A 141 13.34 -8.88 6.57
N GLU A 142 12.30 -8.70 5.77
CA GLU A 142 11.39 -7.56 5.92
C GLU A 142 10.24 -7.91 6.87
N PRO A 143 10.07 -7.17 7.97
CA PRO A 143 8.95 -7.43 8.89
C PRO A 143 7.60 -7.23 8.19
N GLY A 144 6.72 -8.21 8.33
CA GLY A 144 5.41 -8.16 7.72
C GLY A 144 4.91 -9.51 7.28
N GLY A 145 3.99 -9.51 6.33
CA GLY A 145 3.43 -10.73 5.76
C GLY A 145 2.74 -10.49 4.43
N VAL A 146 2.47 -11.58 3.73
CA VAL A 146 1.79 -11.58 2.44
C VAL A 146 0.43 -12.23 2.58
N ILE A 147 -0.61 -11.59 2.06
CA ILE A 147 -1.96 -12.14 2.01
C ILE A 147 -2.34 -12.36 0.55
N ASP A 148 -2.69 -13.60 0.20
CA ASP A 148 -3.23 -13.90 -1.12
C ASP A 148 -4.70 -13.47 -1.16
N VAL A 149 -4.99 -12.46 -2.00
CA VAL A 149 -6.34 -11.90 -2.13
C VAL A 149 -7.07 -12.43 -3.37
N SER A 150 -6.52 -13.45 -4.04
CA SER A 150 -7.09 -13.95 -5.29
C SER A 150 -8.44 -14.63 -5.12
N THR A 151 -8.63 -15.42 -4.07
CA THR A 151 -9.85 -16.21 -3.83
C THR A 151 -10.53 -15.89 -2.50
N ALA A 152 -9.85 -15.22 -1.59
CA ALA A 152 -10.41 -14.87 -0.29
C ALA A 152 -11.48 -13.79 -0.40
N SER A 153 -12.55 -13.91 0.40
CA SER A 153 -13.54 -12.85 0.52
C SER A 153 -12.94 -11.63 1.22
N PRO A 154 -13.54 -10.43 1.08
CA PRO A 154 -13.10 -9.26 1.83
C PRO A 154 -13.04 -9.49 3.35
N THR A 155 -14.00 -10.23 3.89
CA THR A 155 -14.03 -10.59 5.33
C THR A 155 -12.83 -11.47 5.71
N GLU A 156 -12.54 -12.49 4.90
CA GLU A 156 -11.40 -13.39 5.14
C GLU A 156 -10.07 -12.64 5.07
N VAL A 157 -9.91 -11.76 4.08
CA VAL A 157 -8.71 -10.91 3.94
C VAL A 157 -8.54 -10.06 5.21
N MET A 158 -9.62 -9.45 5.68
CA MET A 158 -9.59 -8.61 6.87
C MET A 158 -9.20 -9.39 8.12
N GLU A 159 -9.74 -10.60 8.29
CA GLU A 159 -9.41 -11.48 9.41
C GLU A 159 -7.91 -11.79 9.44
N VAL A 160 -7.35 -12.19 8.29
CA VAL A 160 -5.92 -12.51 8.19
C VAL A 160 -5.07 -11.26 8.44
N ALA A 161 -5.48 -10.12 7.91
CA ALA A 161 -4.77 -8.85 8.11
C ALA A 161 -4.71 -8.48 9.60
N LEU A 162 -5.81 -8.62 10.33
CA LEU A 162 -5.84 -8.34 11.77
C LEU A 162 -4.99 -9.33 12.57
N GLU A 163 -4.99 -10.61 12.20
CA GLU A 163 -4.11 -11.60 12.81
C GLU A 163 -2.64 -11.25 12.65
N LEU A 164 -2.25 -10.81 11.44
CA LEU A 164 -0.88 -10.37 11.16
C LEU A 164 -0.50 -9.14 11.99
N VAL A 165 -1.37 -8.15 12.03
CA VAL A 165 -1.14 -6.94 12.83
C VAL A 165 -0.94 -7.30 14.30
N ASP A 166 -1.81 -8.14 14.85
CA ASP A 166 -1.73 -8.55 16.25
C ASP A 166 -0.44 -9.33 16.53
N ALA A 167 -0.02 -10.17 15.61
CA ALA A 167 1.23 -10.94 15.76
C ALA A 167 2.49 -10.05 15.70
N LEU A 168 2.41 -8.93 14.99
CA LEU A 168 3.52 -8.00 14.79
C LEU A 168 3.51 -6.82 15.78
N ASP A 169 2.42 -6.65 16.53
CA ASP A 169 2.28 -5.60 17.54
C ASP A 169 2.85 -6.08 18.86
N VAL A 170 4.12 -5.85 19.07
CA VAL A 170 4.85 -6.28 20.28
C VAL A 170 5.18 -5.12 21.21
#